data_e42c3d47acdca16da411bd45f4ed9b7b
#
_entry.id   e42c3d47acdca16da411bd45f4ed9b7b
#
_cell.length_a   1.000
_cell.length_b   1.000
_cell.length_c   1.000
_cell.angle_alpha   90.00
_cell.angle_beta   90.00
_cell.angle_gamma   90.00
#
_symmetry.space_group_name_H-M   'P 1'
#
loop_
_entity.id
_entity.type
_entity.pdbx_description
1 polymer ?
#
loop_
_entity_poly.entity_id
_entity_poly.type
_entity_poly.pdbx_seq_one_letter_code
_entity_poly.pdbx_strand_id
1 'polypeptide(L)'
;TDCADIDIAIITLTGGLASKSRTEELAGTSRIMKTLIPDMMKHGFKGIFLIATNPCDAITYQVWKLSGLPRHKIIGTGVWLDTTRLRRILADELQIGPQSIDAFIVGEHGDSQFPVWSHSSVYGMNLNGYERVPLDFDALGDKARKMGFEILNQKGRTEYGIASTIAEICHNIFTNSHRALAVSCVLDGEYGYKDVAI
;
A
#
# COMPACT_ATOMS: atom_id res chain seq x y z
N THR A 1 -2.07 -19.97 -21.80
CA THR A 1 -0.98 -18.99 -21.67
C THR A 1 -0.12 -19.41 -20.51
N ASP A 2 1.17 -19.57 -20.73
CA ASP A 2 2.13 -19.95 -19.70
C ASP A 2 2.46 -18.74 -18.82
N CYS A 3 2.42 -18.92 -17.51
CA CYS A 3 2.76 -17.87 -16.52
C CYS A 3 4.14 -18.11 -15.87
N ALA A 4 4.90 -19.12 -16.35
CA ALA A 4 6.15 -19.55 -15.70
C ALA A 4 7.27 -18.50 -15.73
N ASP A 5 7.29 -17.65 -16.75
CA ASP A 5 8.33 -16.64 -16.98
C ASP A 5 7.93 -15.23 -16.50
N ILE A 6 6.85 -15.13 -15.70
CA ILE A 6 6.40 -13.87 -15.14
C ILE A 6 7.08 -13.64 -13.78
N ASP A 7 7.85 -12.55 -13.65
CA ASP A 7 8.51 -12.18 -12.39
C ASP A 7 7.55 -11.53 -11.40
N ILE A 8 6.68 -10.62 -11.87
CA ILE A 8 5.72 -9.90 -11.03
C ILE A 8 4.35 -9.89 -11.71
N ALA A 9 3.32 -10.33 -11.01
CA ALA A 9 1.93 -10.17 -11.42
C ALA A 9 1.27 -9.06 -10.60
N ILE A 10 0.88 -7.98 -11.27
CA ILE A 10 0.23 -6.82 -10.63
C ILE A 10 -1.29 -7.01 -10.71
N ILE A 11 -1.94 -7.09 -9.56
CA ILE A 11 -3.38 -7.29 -9.45
C ILE A 11 -4.07 -5.96 -9.17
N THR A 12 -4.81 -5.46 -10.18
CA THR A 12 -5.54 -4.18 -10.13
C THR A 12 -7.05 -4.35 -10.38
N LEU A 13 -7.55 -5.56 -10.25
CA LEU A 13 -8.94 -5.91 -10.56
C LEU A 13 -9.89 -5.43 -9.46
N THR A 14 -11.13 -5.11 -9.83
CA THR A 14 -12.20 -4.84 -8.88
C THR A 14 -13.45 -5.63 -9.23
N GLY A 15 -14.12 -6.16 -8.22
CA GLY A 15 -15.36 -6.94 -8.38
C GLY A 15 -16.62 -6.11 -8.53
N GLY A 16 -16.52 -4.78 -8.57
CA GLY A 16 -17.65 -3.89 -8.77
C GLY A 16 -17.29 -2.43 -8.53
N LEU A 17 -17.40 -1.61 -9.57
CA LEU A 17 -17.18 -0.14 -9.50
C LEU A 17 -18.34 0.61 -8.82
N ALA A 18 -19.45 -0.07 -8.53
CA ALA A 18 -20.68 0.52 -8.01
C ALA A 18 -21.07 -0.01 -6.63
N SER A 19 -20.16 -0.66 -5.91
CA SER A 19 -20.52 -1.16 -4.58
C SER A 19 -20.63 -0.01 -3.58
N LYS A 20 -21.76 0.00 -2.87
CA LYS A 20 -22.07 1.03 -1.87
C LYS A 20 -21.35 0.79 -0.54
N SER A 21 -20.61 -0.34 -0.40
CA SER A 21 -19.89 -0.69 0.80
C SER A 21 -18.60 -1.46 0.50
N ARG A 22 -17.58 -1.31 1.37
CA ARG A 22 -16.33 -2.09 1.30
C ARG A 22 -16.56 -3.60 1.39
N THR A 23 -17.62 -4.04 2.07
CA THR A 23 -17.98 -5.46 2.21
C THR A 23 -18.46 -6.05 0.88
N GLU A 24 -19.27 -5.31 0.12
CA GLU A 24 -19.73 -5.74 -1.20
C GLU A 24 -18.57 -5.77 -2.21
N GLU A 25 -17.70 -4.77 -2.19
CA GLU A 25 -16.49 -4.72 -2.99
C GLU A 25 -15.60 -5.93 -2.70
N LEU A 26 -15.36 -6.24 -1.42
CA LEU A 26 -14.60 -7.41 -1.00
C LEU A 26 -15.21 -8.72 -1.53
N ALA A 27 -16.52 -8.90 -1.42
CA ALA A 27 -17.19 -10.11 -1.87
C ALA A 27 -17.06 -10.33 -3.38
N GLY A 28 -17.20 -9.26 -4.16
CA GLY A 28 -17.04 -9.29 -5.62
C GLY A 28 -15.60 -9.60 -6.03
N THR A 29 -14.64 -8.88 -5.49
CA THR A 29 -13.21 -9.03 -5.74
C THR A 29 -12.71 -10.40 -5.29
N SER A 30 -13.11 -10.85 -4.10
CA SER A 30 -12.76 -12.17 -3.56
C SER A 30 -13.20 -13.32 -4.49
N ARG A 31 -14.35 -13.20 -5.13
CA ARG A 31 -14.84 -14.20 -6.10
C ARG A 31 -13.92 -14.28 -7.32
N ILE A 32 -13.46 -13.15 -7.83
CA ILE A 32 -12.51 -13.12 -8.96
C ILE A 32 -11.19 -13.77 -8.56
N MET A 33 -10.66 -13.44 -7.38
CA MET A 33 -9.40 -14.02 -6.88
C MET A 33 -9.46 -15.54 -6.75
N LYS A 34 -10.58 -16.10 -6.29
CA LYS A 34 -10.79 -17.57 -6.16
C LYS A 34 -10.68 -18.30 -7.48
N THR A 35 -10.88 -17.63 -8.61
CA THR A 35 -10.72 -18.22 -9.95
C THR A 35 -9.34 -17.90 -10.52
N LEU A 36 -8.94 -16.63 -10.48
CA LEU A 36 -7.73 -16.15 -11.12
C LEU A 36 -6.46 -16.73 -10.51
N ILE A 37 -6.33 -16.69 -9.18
CA ILE A 37 -5.07 -17.10 -8.52
C ILE A 37 -4.77 -18.58 -8.72
N PRO A 38 -5.72 -19.53 -8.46
CA PRO A 38 -5.46 -20.94 -8.75
C PRO A 38 -5.17 -21.23 -10.22
N ASP A 39 -5.79 -20.48 -11.15
CA ASP A 39 -5.53 -20.65 -12.57
C ASP A 39 -4.10 -20.21 -12.94
N MET A 40 -3.64 -19.07 -12.45
CA MET A 40 -2.25 -18.63 -12.61
C MET A 40 -1.25 -19.65 -12.04
N MET A 41 -1.52 -20.17 -10.84
CA MET A 41 -0.68 -21.18 -10.21
C MET A 41 -0.63 -22.48 -11.03
N LYS A 42 -1.76 -22.92 -11.56
CA LYS A 42 -1.85 -24.09 -12.47
C LYS A 42 -1.02 -23.88 -13.75
N HIS A 43 -0.89 -22.64 -14.24
CA HIS A 43 -0.10 -22.29 -15.42
C HIS A 43 1.35 -21.92 -15.08
N GLY A 44 1.85 -22.31 -13.91
CA GLY A 44 3.26 -22.28 -13.57
C GLY A 44 3.76 -20.97 -12.96
N PHE A 45 2.87 -20.04 -12.54
CA PHE A 45 3.30 -18.81 -11.90
C PHE A 45 4.08 -19.09 -10.61
N LYS A 46 5.26 -18.49 -10.48
CA LYS A 46 6.15 -18.64 -9.31
C LYS A 46 6.79 -17.29 -8.89
N GLY A 47 6.37 -16.22 -9.53
CA GLY A 47 6.85 -14.85 -9.28
C GLY A 47 6.29 -14.23 -7.99
N ILE A 48 6.24 -12.91 -7.98
CA ILE A 48 5.69 -12.11 -6.88
C ILE A 48 4.30 -11.60 -7.28
N PHE A 49 3.32 -11.76 -6.42
CA PHE A 49 2.05 -11.06 -6.55
C PHE A 49 2.14 -9.69 -5.90
N LEU A 50 1.89 -8.63 -6.66
CA LEU A 50 1.75 -7.24 -6.17
C LEU A 50 0.28 -6.83 -6.24
N ILE A 51 -0.33 -6.64 -5.08
CA ILE A 51 -1.78 -6.41 -4.94
C ILE A 51 -2.03 -4.91 -4.77
N ALA A 52 -2.71 -4.29 -5.74
CA ALA A 52 -3.19 -2.90 -5.67
C ALA A 52 -4.74 -2.83 -5.59
N THR A 53 -5.37 -3.97 -5.53
CA THR A 53 -6.82 -4.14 -5.47
C THR A 53 -7.34 -3.92 -4.05
N ASN A 54 -8.42 -3.17 -3.90
CA ASN A 54 -9.09 -2.96 -2.62
C ASN A 54 -10.16 -4.04 -2.31
N PRO A 55 -10.36 -4.32 -1.00
CA PRO A 55 -9.55 -3.91 0.17
C PRO A 55 -8.18 -4.57 0.18
N CYS A 56 -7.11 -3.75 0.13
CA CYS A 56 -5.75 -4.22 -0.16
C CYS A 56 -5.29 -5.35 0.76
N ASP A 57 -5.39 -5.15 2.08
CA ASP A 57 -4.87 -6.09 3.07
C ASP A 57 -5.64 -7.42 3.04
N ALA A 58 -6.98 -7.37 2.97
CA ALA A 58 -7.81 -8.56 2.89
C ALA A 58 -7.54 -9.38 1.61
N ILE A 59 -7.36 -8.71 0.47
CA ILE A 59 -7.05 -9.38 -0.79
C ILE A 59 -5.61 -9.91 -0.79
N THR A 60 -4.65 -9.19 -0.22
CA THR A 60 -3.27 -9.67 -0.03
C THR A 60 -3.26 -10.98 0.76
N TYR A 61 -3.96 -11.02 1.88
CA TYR A 61 -4.12 -12.25 2.67
C TYR A 61 -4.77 -13.38 1.87
N GLN A 62 -5.86 -13.08 1.15
CA GLN A 62 -6.55 -14.07 0.34
C GLN A 62 -5.67 -14.65 -0.77
N VAL A 63 -4.91 -13.81 -1.48
CA VAL A 63 -3.97 -14.25 -2.53
C VAL A 63 -2.91 -15.15 -1.94
N TRP A 64 -2.38 -14.84 -0.76
CA TRP A 64 -1.46 -15.73 -0.07
C TRP A 64 -2.06 -17.11 0.19
N LYS A 65 -3.27 -17.18 0.75
CA LYS A 65 -3.96 -18.46 1.02
C LYS A 65 -4.27 -19.24 -0.26
N LEU A 66 -4.64 -18.57 -1.36
CA LEU A 66 -4.99 -19.21 -2.62
C LEU A 66 -3.78 -19.68 -3.43
N SER A 67 -2.68 -18.94 -3.37
CA SER A 67 -1.47 -19.23 -4.15
C SER A 67 -0.61 -20.34 -3.53
N GLY A 68 -0.62 -20.44 -2.19
CA GLY A 68 0.31 -21.32 -1.47
C GLY A 68 1.78 -20.89 -1.56
N LEU A 69 2.08 -19.72 -2.12
CA LEU A 69 3.43 -19.19 -2.20
C LEU A 69 3.94 -18.72 -0.83
N PRO A 70 5.27 -18.67 -0.62
CA PRO A 70 5.84 -18.07 0.58
C PRO A 70 5.38 -16.63 0.75
N ARG A 71 5.15 -16.18 1.99
CA ARG A 71 4.59 -14.86 2.31
C ARG A 71 5.37 -13.69 1.71
N HIS A 72 6.69 -13.79 1.59
CA HIS A 72 7.54 -12.77 0.98
C HIS A 72 7.32 -12.59 -0.53
N LYS A 73 6.56 -13.46 -1.18
CA LYS A 73 6.15 -13.33 -2.58
C LYS A 73 4.77 -12.72 -2.75
N ILE A 74 4.12 -12.31 -1.67
CA ILE A 74 2.80 -11.69 -1.70
C ILE A 74 2.91 -10.33 -1.02
N ILE A 75 2.76 -9.27 -1.81
CA ILE A 75 2.94 -7.89 -1.36
C ILE A 75 1.70 -7.11 -1.78
N GLY A 76 1.05 -6.45 -0.84
CA GLY A 76 0.04 -5.43 -1.14
C GLY A 76 0.69 -4.05 -1.23
N THR A 77 0.12 -3.14 -2.00
CA THR A 77 0.62 -1.74 -2.02
C THR A 77 0.49 -1.05 -0.67
N GLY A 78 -0.40 -1.54 0.19
CA GLY A 78 -0.57 -1.09 1.56
C GLY A 78 -0.74 0.42 1.67
N VAL A 79 -0.05 1.01 2.62
CA VAL A 79 -0.06 2.45 2.90
C VAL A 79 1.13 3.19 2.28
N TRP A 80 1.84 2.62 1.30
CA TRP A 80 2.96 3.32 0.67
C TRP A 80 2.51 4.58 -0.09
N LEU A 81 1.36 4.53 -0.78
CA LEU A 81 0.77 5.73 -1.39
C LEU A 81 0.43 6.79 -0.34
N ASP A 82 -0.14 6.40 0.79
CA ASP A 82 -0.50 7.31 1.86
C ASP A 82 0.75 7.91 2.52
N THR A 83 1.82 7.12 2.66
CA THR A 83 3.15 7.58 3.07
C THR A 83 3.70 8.65 2.12
N THR A 84 3.61 8.46 0.81
CA THR A 84 4.08 9.46 -0.16
C THR A 84 3.22 10.74 -0.13
N ARG A 85 1.92 10.61 0.11
CA ARG A 85 1.01 11.75 0.33
C ARG A 85 1.39 12.54 1.59
N LEU A 86 1.65 11.85 2.71
CA LEU A 86 2.12 12.48 3.95
C LEU A 86 3.41 13.26 3.72
N ARG A 87 4.41 12.66 3.05
CA ARG A 87 5.66 13.34 2.70
C ARG A 87 5.43 14.58 1.84
N ARG A 88 4.49 14.52 0.91
CA ARG A 88 4.13 15.68 0.09
C ARG A 88 3.46 16.78 0.92
N ILE A 89 2.53 16.44 1.80
CA ILE A 89 1.88 17.40 2.71
C ILE A 89 2.92 18.09 3.59
N LEU A 90 3.83 17.32 4.20
CA LEU A 90 4.91 17.86 5.01
C LEU A 90 5.86 18.76 4.19
N ALA A 91 6.15 18.37 2.95
CA ALA A 91 7.01 19.16 2.06
C ALA A 91 6.39 20.52 1.73
N ASP A 92 5.09 20.55 1.48
CA ASP A 92 4.35 21.80 1.22
C ASP A 92 4.27 22.67 2.48
N GLU A 93 4.06 22.10 3.65
CA GLU A 93 4.00 22.81 4.93
C GLU A 93 5.36 23.42 5.31
N LEU A 94 6.42 22.63 5.13
CA LEU A 94 7.78 23.02 5.48
C LEU A 94 8.52 23.80 4.36
N GLN A 95 7.92 23.91 3.17
CA GLN A 95 8.51 24.55 1.98
C GLN A 95 9.86 23.92 1.60
N ILE A 96 9.93 22.57 1.59
CA ILE A 96 11.13 21.79 1.25
C ILE A 96 10.83 20.70 0.24
N GLY A 97 11.87 20.05 -0.30
CA GLY A 97 11.70 18.89 -1.18
C GLY A 97 11.21 17.66 -0.42
N PRO A 98 10.21 16.90 -0.93
CA PRO A 98 9.70 15.70 -0.26
C PRO A 98 10.76 14.60 -0.08
N GLN A 99 11.82 14.60 -0.87
CA GLN A 99 12.96 13.69 -0.76
C GLN A 99 13.80 13.91 0.51
N SER A 100 13.65 15.09 1.15
CA SER A 100 14.34 15.43 2.40
C SER A 100 13.55 15.03 3.65
N ILE A 101 12.43 14.36 3.46
CA ILE A 101 11.52 13.94 4.54
C ILE A 101 11.48 12.42 4.62
N ASP A 102 11.84 11.88 5.77
CA ASP A 102 11.55 10.50 6.15
C ASP A 102 10.36 10.50 7.11
N ALA A 103 9.23 10.02 6.60
CA ALA A 103 8.00 9.84 7.37
C ALA A 103 7.27 8.62 6.81
N PHE A 104 6.59 7.89 7.67
CA PHE A 104 5.83 6.70 7.29
C PHE A 104 4.43 6.76 7.87
N ILE A 105 3.46 6.32 7.08
CA ILE A 105 2.16 5.86 7.56
C ILE A 105 2.25 4.34 7.67
N VAL A 106 1.66 3.78 8.71
CA VAL A 106 1.58 2.34 8.96
C VAL A 106 0.16 1.94 9.35
N GLY A 107 -0.09 0.65 9.41
CA GLY A 107 -1.41 0.08 9.72
C GLY A 107 -2.19 -0.29 8.47
N GLU A 108 -3.47 -0.56 8.62
CA GLU A 108 -4.39 -0.93 7.56
C GLU A 108 -4.49 0.19 6.51
N HIS A 109 -4.54 -0.16 5.22
CA HIS A 109 -4.91 0.81 4.19
C HIS A 109 -6.40 1.18 4.31
N GLY A 110 -6.72 2.07 5.25
CA GLY A 110 -8.06 2.47 5.63
C GLY A 110 -8.09 3.55 6.70
N ASP A 111 -9.19 3.59 7.46
CA ASP A 111 -9.41 4.64 8.45
C ASP A 111 -8.53 4.50 9.70
N SER A 112 -7.98 3.29 9.95
CA SER A 112 -7.12 3.00 11.10
C SER A 112 -5.63 3.25 10.85
N GLN A 113 -5.23 3.68 9.64
CA GLN A 113 -3.86 4.06 9.35
C GLN A 113 -3.41 5.27 10.19
N PHE A 114 -2.13 5.32 10.54
CA PHE A 114 -1.58 6.43 11.32
C PHE A 114 -0.13 6.74 10.96
N PRO A 115 0.29 8.04 11.03
CA PRO A 115 1.68 8.41 10.86
C PRO A 115 2.55 8.02 12.07
N VAL A 116 3.79 7.58 11.80
CA VAL A 116 4.77 7.28 12.85
C VAL A 116 5.63 8.51 13.13
N TRP A 117 5.09 9.48 13.85
CA TRP A 117 5.75 10.76 14.11
C TRP A 117 7.07 10.62 14.85
N SER A 118 7.17 9.67 15.79
CA SER A 118 8.39 9.41 16.57
C SER A 118 9.60 9.03 15.72
N HIS A 119 9.38 8.50 14.51
CA HIS A 119 10.41 8.10 13.56
C HIS A 119 10.44 9.00 12.32
N SER A 120 9.71 10.09 12.34
CA SER A 120 9.70 11.04 11.21
C SER A 120 10.85 12.04 11.36
N SER A 121 11.53 12.32 10.24
CA SER A 121 12.67 13.23 10.21
C SER A 121 12.67 14.14 8.98
N VAL A 122 13.33 15.29 9.12
CA VAL A 122 13.61 16.26 8.06
C VAL A 122 15.11 16.53 8.07
N TYR A 123 15.78 16.33 6.94
CA TYR A 123 17.24 16.44 6.84
C TYR A 123 18.00 15.63 7.92
N GLY A 124 17.44 14.47 8.33
CA GLY A 124 17.97 13.63 9.39
C GLY A 124 17.71 14.12 10.83
N MET A 125 17.06 15.25 11.01
CA MET A 125 16.61 15.74 12.33
C MET A 125 15.20 15.22 12.62
N ASN A 126 14.96 14.77 13.86
CA ASN A 126 13.64 14.33 14.26
C ASN A 126 12.60 15.44 14.08
N LEU A 127 11.45 15.12 13.50
CA LEU A 127 10.42 16.09 13.17
C LEU A 127 9.82 16.75 14.41
N ASN A 128 9.72 16.03 15.54
CA ASN A 128 9.24 16.59 16.81
C ASN A 128 10.13 17.71 17.38
N GLY A 129 11.40 17.75 16.98
CA GLY A 129 12.36 18.81 17.36
C GLY A 129 12.55 19.90 16.27
N TYR A 130 11.75 19.84 15.21
CA TYR A 130 11.87 20.80 14.10
C TYR A 130 11.05 22.07 14.40
N GLU A 131 11.69 23.05 15.03
CA GLU A 131 11.04 24.26 15.57
C GLU A 131 10.79 25.39 14.55
N ARG A 132 11.20 25.20 13.28
CA ARG A 132 11.09 26.28 12.27
C ARG A 132 9.64 26.65 11.93
N VAL A 133 8.74 25.66 11.99
CA VAL A 133 7.31 25.84 11.71
C VAL A 133 6.53 25.03 12.73
N PRO A 134 5.54 25.60 13.41
CA PRO A 134 4.67 24.83 14.29
C PRO A 134 3.83 23.87 13.46
N LEU A 135 3.96 22.57 13.73
CA LEU A 135 3.24 21.52 13.01
C LEU A 135 2.08 20.99 13.87
N ASP A 136 0.89 20.98 13.31
CA ASP A 136 -0.26 20.25 13.86
C ASP A 136 -0.26 18.82 13.30
N PHE A 137 0.36 17.90 14.05
CA PHE A 137 0.55 16.51 13.64
C PHE A 137 -0.78 15.77 13.41
N ASP A 138 -1.81 16.06 14.20
CA ASP A 138 -3.13 15.44 14.05
C ASP A 138 -3.80 15.91 12.75
N ALA A 139 -3.79 17.20 12.49
CA ALA A 139 -4.34 17.77 11.25
C ALA A 139 -3.60 17.26 10.00
N LEU A 140 -2.27 17.13 10.06
CA LEU A 140 -1.45 16.61 8.95
C LEU A 140 -1.72 15.14 8.68
N GLY A 141 -1.85 14.32 9.73
CA GLY A 141 -2.22 12.92 9.62
C GLY A 141 -3.62 12.73 9.01
N ASP A 142 -4.57 13.51 9.48
CA ASP A 142 -5.94 13.51 8.96
C ASP A 142 -6.02 13.95 7.49
N LYS A 143 -5.26 14.96 7.10
CA LYS A 143 -5.17 15.42 5.72
C LYS A 143 -4.62 14.33 4.80
N ALA A 144 -3.59 13.60 5.23
CA ALA A 144 -3.04 12.47 4.47
C ALA A 144 -4.09 11.35 4.27
N ARG A 145 -4.80 10.98 5.34
CA ARG A 145 -5.86 9.96 5.32
C ARG A 145 -7.01 10.31 4.38
N LYS A 146 -7.45 11.57 4.39
CA LYS A 146 -8.59 12.06 3.60
C LYS A 146 -8.25 12.32 2.14
N MET A 147 -7.01 12.54 1.78
CA MET A 147 -6.57 12.93 0.43
C MET A 147 -7.06 11.96 -0.66
N GLY A 148 -7.12 10.66 -0.39
CA GLY A 148 -7.62 9.67 -1.33
C GLY A 148 -9.09 9.91 -1.70
N PHE A 149 -9.93 10.18 -0.71
CA PHE A 149 -11.36 10.49 -0.91
C PHE A 149 -11.56 11.86 -1.57
N GLU A 150 -10.74 12.85 -1.26
CA GLU A 150 -10.81 14.16 -1.90
C GLU A 150 -10.53 14.05 -3.41
N ILE A 151 -9.49 13.31 -3.79
CA ILE A 151 -9.16 13.04 -5.20
C ILE A 151 -10.31 12.28 -5.88
N LEU A 152 -10.85 11.25 -5.21
CA LEU A 152 -11.97 10.46 -5.73
C LEU A 152 -13.21 11.34 -5.97
N ASN A 153 -13.55 12.21 -5.02
CA ASN A 153 -14.71 13.09 -5.12
C ASN A 153 -14.56 14.15 -6.22
N GLN A 154 -13.35 14.66 -6.42
CA GLN A 154 -13.09 15.69 -7.43
C GLN A 154 -12.92 15.12 -8.84
N LYS A 155 -12.29 13.94 -8.97
CA LYS A 155 -11.88 13.36 -10.25
C LYS A 155 -12.71 12.14 -10.65
N GLY A 156 -13.50 11.58 -9.74
CA GLY A 156 -14.28 10.34 -9.94
C GLY A 156 -13.46 9.05 -9.89
N ARG A 157 -12.12 9.13 -9.80
CA ARG A 157 -11.22 7.99 -9.70
C ARG A 157 -9.84 8.36 -9.17
N THR A 158 -9.11 7.38 -8.65
CA THR A 158 -7.70 7.48 -8.27
C THR A 158 -6.89 6.52 -9.15
N GLU A 159 -5.90 7.01 -9.86
CA GLU A 159 -5.12 6.17 -10.79
C GLU A 159 -3.62 6.52 -10.84
N TYR A 160 -3.26 7.80 -11.04
CA TYR A 160 -1.84 8.17 -11.25
C TYR A 160 -0.96 7.96 -10.02
N GLY A 161 -1.46 8.29 -8.83
CA GLY A 161 -0.72 8.08 -7.59
C GLY A 161 -0.43 6.60 -7.34
N ILE A 162 -1.43 5.74 -7.50
CA ILE A 162 -1.24 4.29 -7.31
C ILE A 162 -0.35 3.69 -8.41
N ALA A 163 -0.46 4.15 -9.66
CA ALA A 163 0.41 3.70 -10.74
C ALA A 163 1.89 4.04 -10.45
N SER A 164 2.17 5.26 -9.97
CA SER A 164 3.52 5.66 -9.54
C SER A 164 4.03 4.82 -8.36
N THR A 165 3.15 4.53 -7.40
CA THR A 165 3.44 3.66 -6.25
C THR A 165 3.83 2.25 -6.70
N ILE A 166 3.05 1.65 -7.60
CA ILE A 166 3.32 0.32 -8.16
C ILE A 166 4.68 0.34 -8.89
N ALA A 167 4.93 1.34 -9.73
CA ALA A 167 6.19 1.47 -10.46
C ALA A 167 7.39 1.57 -9.50
N GLU A 168 7.28 2.34 -8.41
CA GLU A 168 8.32 2.45 -7.39
C GLU A 168 8.57 1.11 -6.67
N ILE A 169 7.51 0.40 -6.28
CA ILE A 169 7.65 -0.92 -5.64
C ILE A 169 8.33 -1.91 -6.60
N CYS A 170 7.90 -1.99 -7.86
CA CYS A 170 8.52 -2.83 -8.87
C CYS A 170 9.99 -2.47 -9.10
N HIS A 171 10.32 -1.17 -9.18
CA HIS A 171 11.70 -0.71 -9.30
C HIS A 171 12.56 -1.20 -8.12
N ASN A 172 12.07 -1.06 -6.89
CA ASN A 172 12.80 -1.51 -5.69
C ASN A 172 12.99 -3.04 -5.68
N ILE A 173 12.03 -3.81 -6.17
CA ILE A 173 12.14 -5.27 -6.30
C ILE A 173 13.22 -5.62 -7.33
N PHE A 174 13.13 -5.08 -8.56
CA PHE A 174 14.05 -5.41 -9.66
C PHE A 174 15.48 -4.95 -9.40
N THR A 175 15.67 -3.84 -8.69
CA THR A 175 17.01 -3.33 -8.35
C THR A 175 17.56 -3.92 -7.05
N ASN A 176 16.79 -4.76 -6.35
CA ASN A 176 17.13 -5.27 -5.02
C ASN A 176 17.66 -4.17 -4.08
N SER A 177 16.92 -3.07 -4.01
CA SER A 177 17.37 -1.82 -3.40
C SER A 177 17.57 -1.87 -1.89
N HIS A 178 17.04 -2.90 -1.21
CA HIS A 178 16.99 -3.03 0.26
C HIS A 178 16.31 -1.86 0.97
N ARG A 179 15.48 -1.09 0.25
CA ARG A 179 14.75 0.04 0.82
C ARG A 179 13.51 -0.44 1.59
N ALA A 180 13.28 0.14 2.77
CA ALA A 180 12.04 -0.10 3.51
C ALA A 180 10.87 0.68 2.88
N LEU A 181 9.78 0.00 2.61
CA LEU A 181 8.52 0.54 2.11
C LEU A 181 7.37 0.09 3.01
N ALA A 182 6.41 0.97 3.29
CA ALA A 182 5.21 0.64 4.06
C ALA A 182 4.18 -0.05 3.17
N VAL A 183 4.41 -1.33 2.93
CA VAL A 183 3.59 -2.19 2.07
C VAL A 183 2.82 -3.20 2.91
N SER A 184 1.69 -3.69 2.41
CA SER A 184 0.92 -4.75 3.09
C SER A 184 1.64 -6.09 2.99
N CYS A 185 1.87 -6.72 4.13
CA CYS A 185 2.56 -7.99 4.26
C CYS A 185 1.78 -8.97 5.13
N VAL A 186 1.88 -10.26 4.84
CA VAL A 186 1.31 -11.29 5.70
C VAL A 186 2.19 -11.47 6.93
N LEU A 187 1.62 -11.29 8.11
CA LEU A 187 2.30 -11.43 9.40
C LEU A 187 2.37 -12.89 9.85
N ASP A 188 3.48 -13.27 10.47
CA ASP A 188 3.71 -14.59 11.07
C ASP A 188 4.38 -14.49 12.45
N GLY A 189 3.86 -13.61 13.30
CA GLY A 189 4.34 -13.36 14.65
C GLY A 189 4.81 -11.93 14.88
N GLU A 190 5.02 -11.15 13.83
CA GLU A 190 5.33 -9.73 13.96
C GLU A 190 4.19 -9.03 14.71
N TYR A 191 4.54 -8.15 15.64
CA TYR A 191 3.61 -7.43 16.52
C TYR A 191 2.68 -8.35 17.34
N GLY A 192 3.00 -9.66 17.45
CA GLY A 192 2.15 -10.66 18.12
C GLY A 192 0.98 -11.18 17.30
N TYR A 193 0.91 -10.84 16.01
CA TYR A 193 -0.17 -11.25 15.10
C TYR A 193 0.31 -12.31 14.11
N LYS A 194 -0.60 -13.22 13.77
CA LYS A 194 -0.41 -14.23 12.73
C LYS A 194 -1.64 -14.33 11.85
N ASP A 195 -1.45 -14.85 10.63
CA ASP A 195 -2.55 -15.09 9.70
C ASP A 195 -3.39 -13.85 9.40
N VAL A 196 -2.75 -12.71 9.27
CA VAL A 196 -3.34 -11.43 8.87
C VAL A 196 -2.36 -10.70 7.94
N ALA A 197 -2.87 -9.91 7.01
CA ALA A 197 -2.05 -8.99 6.22
C ALA A 197 -2.37 -7.55 6.65
N ILE A 198 -1.32 -6.75 6.77
CA ILE A 198 -1.39 -5.34 7.11
C ILE A 198 -0.21 -4.60 6.52
#